data_8f1a559f9ec9ae6311138d5fa47b33ae
#
_entry.id   8f1a559f9ec9ae6311138d5fa47b33ae
#
_cell.length_a   1.000
_cell.length_b   1.000
_cell.length_c   1.000
_cell.angle_alpha   90.00
_cell.angle_beta   90.00
_cell.angle_gamma   90.00
#
_symmetry.space_group_name_H-M   'P 1'
#
loop_
_entity.id
_entity.type
_entity.pdbx_description
1 polymer ?
#
loop_
_entity_poly.entity_id
_entity_poly.type
_entity_poly.pdbx_seq_one_letter_code
_entity_poly.pdbx_strand_id
1 'polypeptide(L)'
;MTHTDFRDILEPVQLVISVFVPFFGVRAVTGPHRPGPDRRLTRRWCAAQGFAAGAALVGVLLTAIVIAWSGGSWPSGSGLAWPVLGSLLVQLIAQSTGTAAGLLLRRPVIAMAATVVVPMSVTAVLSAIDPGGGLVRWLTPYGNARALLAGEPTAALAVVVLLWCVLPTVLGVARIRTARAPDPASTRS
;
A
#
# COMPACT_ATOMS: atom_id res chain seq x y z
N MET A 1 8.16 17.81 -30.51
CA MET A 1 8.78 16.74 -29.70
C MET A 1 8.25 16.90 -28.29
N THR A 2 7.43 15.98 -27.78
CA THR A 2 6.90 16.00 -26.41
C THR A 2 8.06 15.72 -25.47
N HIS A 3 8.48 16.71 -24.70
CA HIS A 3 9.46 16.51 -23.62
C HIS A 3 8.84 15.57 -22.59
N THR A 4 9.40 14.39 -22.42
CA THR A 4 8.97 13.44 -21.40
C THR A 4 9.52 13.89 -20.06
N ASP A 5 8.63 14.20 -19.11
CA ASP A 5 9.02 14.61 -17.76
C ASP A 5 9.26 13.37 -16.87
N PHE A 6 10.12 13.51 -15.87
CA PHE A 6 10.42 12.47 -14.88
C PHE A 6 9.14 11.94 -14.21
N ARG A 7 8.17 12.81 -13.92
CA ARG A 7 6.90 12.43 -13.29
C ARG A 7 6.02 11.58 -14.18
N ASP A 8 6.03 11.82 -15.49
CA ASP A 8 5.20 11.08 -16.45
C ASP A 8 5.59 9.60 -16.53
N ILE A 9 6.87 9.28 -16.25
CA ILE A 9 7.37 7.91 -16.21
C ILE A 9 7.26 7.33 -14.80
N LEU A 10 7.51 8.13 -13.76
CA LEU A 10 7.49 7.68 -12.37
C LEU A 10 6.10 7.18 -11.95
N GLU A 11 5.05 7.91 -12.32
CA GLU A 11 3.68 7.57 -11.92
C GLU A 11 3.29 6.16 -12.37
N PRO A 12 3.31 5.79 -13.65
CA PRO A 12 2.93 4.45 -14.08
C PRO A 12 3.85 3.36 -13.51
N VAL A 13 5.15 3.61 -13.38
CA VAL A 13 6.11 2.66 -12.79
C VAL A 13 5.74 2.37 -11.34
N GLN A 14 5.52 3.40 -10.53
CA GLN A 14 5.17 3.24 -9.13
C GLN A 14 3.79 2.61 -8.94
N LEU A 15 2.82 2.94 -9.78
CA LEU A 15 1.49 2.33 -9.73
C LEU A 15 1.54 0.82 -10.07
N VAL A 16 2.32 0.42 -11.07
CA VAL A 16 2.51 -1.01 -11.39
C VAL A 16 3.16 -1.74 -10.21
N ILE A 17 4.23 -1.19 -9.63
CA ILE A 17 4.92 -1.78 -8.47
C ILE A 17 3.94 -1.90 -7.28
N SER A 18 3.10 -0.91 -7.05
CA SER A 18 2.13 -0.89 -5.95
C SER A 18 1.07 -1.99 -6.02
N VAL A 19 0.85 -2.61 -7.17
CA VAL A 19 -0.03 -3.78 -7.31
C VAL A 19 0.62 -5.05 -6.76
N PHE A 20 1.95 -5.19 -6.90
CA PHE A 20 2.66 -6.40 -6.49
C PHE A 20 3.14 -6.35 -5.03
N VAL A 21 3.51 -5.18 -4.54
CA VAL A 21 4.02 -4.99 -3.18
C VAL A 21 3.09 -5.54 -2.10
N PRO A 22 1.76 -5.35 -2.14
CA PRO A 22 0.84 -5.91 -1.15
C PRO A 22 0.91 -7.43 -0.99
N PHE A 23 1.28 -8.17 -2.04
CA PHE A 23 1.35 -9.63 -2.01
C PHE A 23 2.42 -10.13 -1.01
N PHE A 24 3.52 -9.41 -0.89
CA PHE A 24 4.54 -9.70 0.13
C PHE A 24 4.02 -9.44 1.54
N GLY A 25 3.19 -8.40 1.73
CA GLY A 25 2.50 -8.13 2.99
C GLY A 25 1.56 -9.25 3.39
N VAL A 26 0.74 -9.72 2.46
CA VAL A 26 -0.13 -10.88 2.67
C VAL A 26 0.70 -12.11 3.09
N ARG A 27 1.76 -12.45 2.34
CA ARG A 27 2.61 -13.61 2.65
C ARG A 27 3.32 -13.51 3.98
N ALA A 28 3.73 -12.31 4.39
CA ALA A 28 4.39 -12.09 5.67
C ALA A 28 3.54 -12.53 6.86
N VAL A 29 2.21 -12.40 6.77
CA VAL A 29 1.28 -12.68 7.87
C VAL A 29 0.45 -13.96 7.70
N THR A 30 0.36 -14.53 6.48
CA THR A 30 -0.44 -15.74 6.20
C THR A 30 0.38 -17.04 6.10
N GLY A 31 1.71 -17.00 6.27
CA GLY A 31 2.59 -18.17 6.15
C GLY A 31 2.23 -19.30 7.12
N PRO A 32 2.65 -20.57 6.81
CA PRO A 32 2.28 -21.78 7.57
C PRO A 32 2.74 -21.75 9.04
N HIS A 33 3.79 -21.03 9.34
CA HIS A 33 4.20 -20.77 10.72
C HIS A 33 3.47 -19.53 11.22
N ARG A 34 2.25 -19.72 11.75
CA ARG A 34 1.52 -18.65 12.43
C ARG A 34 2.43 -18.01 13.47
N PRO A 35 2.69 -16.71 13.40
CA PRO A 35 3.56 -16.07 14.36
C PRO A 35 2.98 -16.27 15.77
N GLY A 36 3.82 -16.78 16.66
CA GLY A 36 3.59 -16.68 18.10
C GLY A 36 3.53 -15.20 18.50
N PRO A 37 3.20 -14.88 19.76
CA PRO A 37 2.85 -13.52 20.14
C PRO A 37 3.92 -12.48 19.82
N ASP A 38 3.45 -11.36 19.35
CA ASP A 38 3.98 -9.98 19.23
C ASP A 38 5.34 -9.75 18.54
N ARG A 39 6.46 -10.23 19.07
CA ARG A 39 7.79 -9.85 18.51
C ARG A 39 8.07 -10.40 17.11
N ARG A 40 7.59 -11.61 16.80
CA ARG A 40 7.79 -12.20 15.46
C ARG A 40 6.90 -11.55 14.40
N LEU A 41 5.69 -11.14 14.78
CA LEU A 41 4.79 -10.42 13.87
C LEU A 41 5.36 -9.04 13.53
N THR A 42 5.81 -8.30 14.55
CA THR A 42 6.44 -6.98 14.37
C THR A 42 7.67 -7.07 13.48
N ARG A 43 8.57 -8.04 13.71
CA ARG A 43 9.76 -8.22 12.86
C ARG A 43 9.40 -8.50 11.40
N ARG A 44 8.41 -9.36 11.14
CA ARG A 44 7.95 -9.65 9.79
C ARG A 44 7.29 -8.44 9.14
N TRP A 45 6.52 -7.70 9.90
CA TRP A 45 5.92 -6.45 9.44
C TRP A 45 6.99 -5.43 9.07
N CYS A 46 7.98 -5.19 9.92
CA CYS A 46 9.10 -4.30 9.62
C CYS A 46 9.89 -4.75 8.38
N ALA A 47 10.15 -6.06 8.23
CA ALA A 47 10.82 -6.59 7.04
C ALA A 47 10.00 -6.36 5.77
N ALA A 48 8.66 -6.52 5.85
CA ALA A 48 7.76 -6.25 4.74
C ALA A 48 7.74 -4.76 4.36
N GLN A 49 7.76 -3.85 5.35
CA GLN A 49 7.88 -2.41 5.09
C GLN A 49 9.24 -2.04 4.49
N GLY A 50 10.33 -2.67 4.96
CA GLY A 50 11.65 -2.51 4.36
C GLY A 50 11.68 -2.93 2.89
N PHE A 51 11.02 -4.05 2.54
CA PHE A 51 10.84 -4.48 1.16
C PHE A 51 10.06 -3.43 0.33
N ALA A 52 8.98 -2.88 0.86
CA ALA A 52 8.20 -1.84 0.19
C ALA A 52 9.03 -0.58 -0.08
N ALA A 53 9.83 -0.14 0.90
CA ALA A 53 10.76 0.97 0.74
C ALA A 53 11.81 0.69 -0.35
N GLY A 54 12.37 -0.53 -0.37
CA GLY A 54 13.29 -0.97 -1.43
C GLY A 54 12.63 -0.96 -2.81
N ALA A 55 11.38 -1.44 -2.92
CA ALA A 55 10.61 -1.44 -4.16
C ALA A 55 10.34 -0.01 -4.67
N ALA A 56 10.04 0.94 -3.76
CA ALA A 56 9.90 2.35 -4.11
C ALA A 56 11.19 2.92 -4.71
N LEU A 57 12.34 2.66 -4.08
CA LEU A 57 13.64 3.12 -4.55
C LEU A 57 14.02 2.50 -5.90
N VAL A 58 13.72 1.21 -6.11
CA VAL A 58 13.91 0.55 -7.41
C VAL A 58 13.06 1.24 -8.49
N GLY A 59 11.80 1.56 -8.21
CA GLY A 59 10.95 2.29 -9.16
C GLY A 59 11.50 3.68 -9.50
N VAL A 60 11.99 4.43 -8.51
CA VAL A 60 12.66 5.72 -8.74
C VAL A 60 13.91 5.55 -9.59
N LEU A 61 14.74 4.55 -9.30
CA LEU A 61 15.96 4.26 -10.05
C LEU A 61 15.66 3.87 -11.49
N LEU A 62 14.67 3.01 -11.73
CA LEU A 62 14.23 2.65 -13.07
C LEU A 62 13.77 3.88 -13.86
N THR A 63 12.99 4.75 -13.25
CA THR A 63 12.57 6.02 -13.86
C THR A 63 13.78 6.89 -14.20
N ALA A 64 14.74 7.01 -13.28
CA ALA A 64 15.98 7.76 -13.49
C ALA A 64 16.79 7.22 -14.69
N ILE A 65 16.92 5.89 -14.81
CA ILE A 65 17.61 5.25 -15.93
C ILE A 65 16.90 5.55 -17.25
N VAL A 66 15.57 5.45 -17.28
CA VAL A 66 14.78 5.72 -18.51
C VAL A 66 14.95 7.17 -18.93
N ILE A 67 14.84 8.13 -18.01
CA ILE A 67 15.03 9.56 -18.31
C ILE A 67 16.44 9.86 -18.80
N ALA A 68 17.46 9.28 -18.14
CA ALA A 68 18.85 9.45 -18.58
C ALA A 68 19.07 8.92 -20.00
N TRP A 69 18.38 7.85 -20.38
CA TRP A 69 18.51 7.22 -21.71
C TRP A 69 17.71 7.95 -22.80
N SER A 70 16.51 8.46 -22.43
CA SER A 70 15.63 9.15 -23.38
C SER A 70 15.96 10.64 -23.58
N GLY A 71 16.89 11.20 -22.81
CA GLY A 71 17.18 12.64 -22.83
C GLY A 71 16.04 13.51 -22.29
N GLY A 72 15.19 12.94 -21.43
CA GLY A 72 14.07 13.64 -20.81
C GLY A 72 14.50 14.68 -19.77
N SER A 73 13.53 15.46 -19.28
CA SER A 73 13.78 16.53 -18.32
C SER A 73 13.87 16.00 -16.89
N TRP A 74 14.90 16.45 -16.17
CA TRP A 74 15.09 16.15 -14.75
C TRP A 74 14.44 17.23 -13.88
N PRO A 75 13.82 16.86 -12.75
CA PRO A 75 13.37 17.83 -11.78
C PRO A 75 14.57 18.63 -11.26
N SER A 76 14.46 19.96 -11.25
CA SER A 76 15.52 20.85 -10.76
C SER A 76 15.57 20.91 -9.23
N GLY A 77 16.76 20.86 -8.65
CA GLY A 77 17.01 21.11 -7.23
C GLY A 77 16.20 20.21 -6.27
N SER A 78 15.43 20.82 -5.37
CA SER A 78 14.56 20.11 -4.39
C SER A 78 13.37 19.38 -5.01
N GLY A 79 13.15 19.54 -6.33
CA GLY A 79 12.05 18.90 -7.05
C GLY A 79 12.05 17.38 -7.05
N LEU A 80 13.21 16.73 -6.79
CA LEU A 80 13.33 15.27 -6.65
C LEU A 80 12.83 14.73 -5.31
N ALA A 81 12.86 15.53 -4.25
CA ALA A 81 12.51 15.05 -2.91
C ALA A 81 11.06 14.58 -2.82
N TRP A 82 10.14 15.32 -3.40
CA TRP A 82 8.71 14.98 -3.36
C TRP A 82 8.36 13.71 -4.14
N PRO A 83 8.80 13.50 -5.39
CA PRO A 83 8.60 12.22 -6.09
C PRO A 83 9.14 11.00 -5.34
N VAL A 84 10.33 11.12 -4.72
CA VAL A 84 10.92 10.04 -3.92
C VAL A 84 10.10 9.77 -2.67
N LEU A 85 9.74 10.80 -1.91
CA LEU A 85 8.93 10.68 -0.70
C LEU A 85 7.53 10.12 -1.03
N GLY A 86 6.91 10.63 -2.08
CA GLY A 86 5.62 10.14 -2.58
C GLY A 86 5.67 8.66 -2.96
N SER A 87 6.73 8.25 -3.67
CA SER A 87 6.98 6.84 -4.01
C SER A 87 7.08 5.95 -2.78
N LEU A 88 7.86 6.37 -1.78
CA LEU A 88 7.99 5.65 -0.50
C LEU A 88 6.63 5.50 0.18
N LEU A 89 5.87 6.59 0.32
CA LEU A 89 4.57 6.58 0.98
C LEU A 89 3.56 5.68 0.24
N VAL A 90 3.50 5.75 -1.08
CA VAL A 90 2.62 4.90 -1.90
C VAL A 90 2.91 3.42 -1.64
N GLN A 91 4.17 3.01 -1.67
CA GLN A 91 4.54 1.60 -1.47
C GLN A 91 4.32 1.14 -0.01
N LEU A 92 4.59 2.00 0.98
CA LEU A 92 4.33 1.69 2.39
C LEU A 92 2.82 1.54 2.68
N ILE A 93 1.98 2.37 2.08
CA ILE A 93 0.52 2.27 2.18
C ILE A 93 0.03 0.98 1.51
N ALA A 94 0.50 0.70 0.28
CA ALA A 94 0.16 -0.52 -0.46
C ALA A 94 0.54 -1.78 0.34
N GLN A 95 1.75 -1.81 0.91
CA GLN A 95 2.23 -2.90 1.75
C GLN A 95 1.39 -3.07 3.02
N SER A 96 1.03 -1.97 3.68
CA SER A 96 0.20 -1.99 4.89
C SER A 96 -1.20 -2.53 4.59
N THR A 97 -1.79 -2.14 3.46
CA THR A 97 -3.07 -2.68 2.97
C THR A 97 -2.99 -4.19 2.73
N GLY A 98 -1.89 -4.67 2.13
CA GLY A 98 -1.65 -6.11 1.94
C GLY A 98 -1.55 -6.87 3.25
N THR A 99 -0.78 -6.34 4.21
CA THR A 99 -0.67 -6.92 5.55
C THR A 99 -2.02 -6.99 6.26
N ALA A 100 -2.79 -5.91 6.21
CA ALA A 100 -4.13 -5.83 6.78
C ALA A 100 -5.10 -6.86 6.16
N ALA A 101 -5.11 -6.99 4.83
CA ALA A 101 -5.89 -8.00 4.13
C ALA A 101 -5.51 -9.43 4.53
N GLY A 102 -4.19 -9.70 4.67
CA GLY A 102 -3.69 -11.00 5.13
C GLY A 102 -4.12 -11.33 6.56
N LEU A 103 -4.12 -10.37 7.48
CA LEU A 103 -4.58 -10.53 8.86
C LEU A 103 -6.10 -10.81 8.92
N LEU A 104 -6.90 -10.13 8.10
CA LEU A 104 -8.35 -10.26 8.07
C LEU A 104 -8.81 -11.58 7.45
N LEU A 105 -8.28 -11.94 6.28
CA LEU A 105 -8.82 -13.01 5.45
C LEU A 105 -8.17 -14.38 5.71
N ARG A 106 -6.98 -14.42 6.30
CA ARG A 106 -6.23 -15.64 6.67
C ARG A 106 -5.97 -16.63 5.52
N ARG A 107 -6.53 -16.42 4.34
CA ARG A 107 -6.34 -17.22 3.12
C ARG A 107 -5.49 -16.41 2.15
N PRO A 108 -4.25 -16.82 1.83
CA PRO A 108 -3.32 -15.98 1.07
C PRO A 108 -3.85 -15.60 -0.32
N VAL A 109 -4.45 -16.54 -1.03
CA VAL A 109 -4.98 -16.28 -2.38
C VAL A 109 -6.12 -15.27 -2.35
N ILE A 110 -7.08 -15.44 -1.42
CA ILE A 110 -8.22 -14.53 -1.28
C ILE A 110 -7.73 -13.15 -0.82
N ALA A 111 -6.77 -13.09 0.11
CA ALA A 111 -6.20 -11.84 0.57
C ALA A 111 -5.46 -11.10 -0.56
N MET A 112 -4.69 -11.81 -1.39
CA MET A 112 -4.02 -11.23 -2.56
C MET A 112 -5.04 -10.70 -3.58
N ALA A 113 -6.07 -11.46 -3.90
CA ALA A 113 -7.14 -10.99 -4.78
C ALA A 113 -7.85 -9.75 -4.21
N ALA A 114 -8.15 -9.75 -2.90
CA ALA A 114 -8.80 -8.64 -2.24
C ALA A 114 -7.99 -7.34 -2.28
N THR A 115 -6.65 -7.40 -2.24
CA THR A 115 -5.80 -6.19 -2.31
C THR A 115 -5.91 -5.46 -3.65
N VAL A 116 -6.34 -6.14 -4.70
CA VAL A 116 -6.55 -5.55 -6.03
C VAL A 116 -8.03 -5.30 -6.27
N VAL A 117 -8.86 -6.31 -6.08
CA VAL A 117 -10.28 -6.25 -6.44
C VAL A 117 -11.04 -5.24 -5.59
N VAL A 118 -10.80 -5.19 -4.28
CA VAL A 118 -11.55 -4.29 -3.40
C VAL A 118 -11.27 -2.82 -3.69
N PRO A 119 -10.01 -2.33 -3.76
CA PRO A 119 -9.75 -0.93 -4.12
C PRO A 119 -10.27 -0.56 -5.51
N MET A 120 -10.11 -1.45 -6.50
CA MET A 120 -10.59 -1.20 -7.86
C MET A 120 -12.12 -1.11 -7.92
N SER A 121 -12.83 -2.03 -7.25
CA SER A 121 -14.30 -2.01 -7.18
C SER A 121 -14.81 -0.77 -6.48
N VAL A 122 -14.19 -0.40 -5.34
CA VAL A 122 -14.55 0.82 -4.62
C VAL A 122 -14.33 2.05 -5.49
N THR A 123 -13.19 2.13 -6.18
CA THR A 123 -12.89 3.24 -7.10
C THR A 123 -13.92 3.31 -8.23
N ALA A 124 -14.26 2.18 -8.85
CA ALA A 124 -15.26 2.14 -9.93
C ALA A 124 -16.65 2.59 -9.46
N VAL A 125 -17.10 2.10 -8.30
CA VAL A 125 -18.39 2.50 -7.72
C VAL A 125 -18.42 3.98 -7.36
N LEU A 126 -17.37 4.49 -6.71
CA LEU A 126 -17.30 5.91 -6.35
C LEU A 126 -17.21 6.82 -7.57
N SER A 127 -16.50 6.41 -8.62
CA SER A 127 -16.47 7.17 -9.89
C SER A 127 -17.82 7.20 -10.60
N ALA A 128 -18.63 6.16 -10.44
CA ALA A 128 -20.00 6.14 -11.00
C ALA A 128 -20.95 7.04 -10.22
N ILE A 129 -20.77 7.16 -8.89
CA ILE A 129 -21.60 7.99 -8.01
C ILE A 129 -21.18 9.47 -8.10
N ASP A 130 -19.87 9.73 -8.15
CA ASP A 130 -19.28 11.06 -8.20
C ASP A 130 -18.33 11.19 -9.40
N PRO A 131 -18.85 11.54 -10.59
CA PRO A 131 -18.02 11.75 -11.78
C PRO A 131 -16.99 12.89 -11.62
N GLY A 132 -17.21 13.81 -10.67
CA GLY A 132 -16.25 14.87 -10.33
C GLY A 132 -15.01 14.39 -9.59
N GLY A 133 -15.01 13.12 -9.13
CA GLY A 133 -13.85 12.45 -8.54
C GLY A 133 -13.50 12.88 -7.10
N GLY A 134 -14.32 13.71 -6.46
CA GLY A 134 -14.13 14.14 -5.08
C GLY A 134 -14.09 12.95 -4.11
N LEU A 135 -15.09 12.06 -4.18
CA LEU A 135 -15.17 10.86 -3.34
C LEU A 135 -14.01 9.91 -3.59
N VAL A 136 -13.62 9.72 -4.85
CA VAL A 136 -12.46 8.89 -5.21
C VAL A 136 -11.18 9.42 -4.55
N ARG A 137 -10.97 10.73 -4.60
CA ARG A 137 -9.82 11.39 -3.97
C ARG A 137 -9.80 11.20 -2.46
N TRP A 138 -10.95 11.27 -1.79
CA TRP A 138 -11.03 11.17 -0.33
C TRP A 138 -11.01 9.74 0.20
N LEU A 139 -11.52 8.77 -0.56
CA LEU A 139 -11.80 7.44 -0.03
C LEU A 139 -10.95 6.33 -0.65
N THR A 140 -10.22 6.59 -1.74
CA THR A 140 -9.45 5.54 -2.41
C THR A 140 -7.94 5.74 -2.33
N PRO A 141 -7.15 4.65 -2.20
CA PRO A 141 -5.69 4.72 -2.25
C PRO A 141 -5.19 5.25 -3.60
N TYR A 142 -5.88 4.91 -4.71
CA TYR A 142 -5.48 5.28 -6.05
C TYR A 142 -5.50 6.80 -6.28
N GLY A 143 -6.58 7.49 -5.90
CA GLY A 143 -6.68 8.94 -6.02
C GLY A 143 -5.60 9.67 -5.22
N ASN A 144 -5.26 9.15 -4.03
CA ASN A 144 -4.20 9.73 -3.20
C ASN A 144 -2.79 9.38 -3.67
N ALA A 145 -2.57 8.19 -4.27
CA ALA A 145 -1.28 7.81 -4.82
C ALA A 145 -0.83 8.81 -5.90
N ARG A 146 -1.73 9.18 -6.81
CA ARG A 146 -1.44 10.18 -7.84
C ARG A 146 -1.06 11.55 -7.25
N ALA A 147 -1.84 12.02 -6.28
CA ALA A 147 -1.57 13.30 -5.60
C ALA A 147 -0.21 13.28 -4.88
N LEU A 148 0.13 12.18 -4.22
CA LEU A 148 1.43 12.00 -3.56
C LEU A 148 2.60 12.03 -4.55
N LEU A 149 2.48 11.34 -5.68
CA LEU A 149 3.52 11.32 -6.73
C LEU A 149 3.65 12.68 -7.41
N ALA A 150 2.55 13.45 -7.51
CA ALA A 150 2.57 14.83 -7.97
C ALA A 150 3.17 15.81 -6.95
N GLY A 151 3.41 15.39 -5.70
CA GLY A 151 3.90 16.26 -4.64
C GLY A 151 2.82 17.13 -4.00
N GLU A 152 1.56 16.73 -4.12
CA GLU A 152 0.39 17.43 -3.58
C GLU A 152 -0.28 16.61 -2.47
N PRO A 153 0.36 16.44 -1.29
CA PRO A 153 -0.26 15.71 -0.19
C PRO A 153 -1.52 16.43 0.28
N THR A 154 -2.60 15.69 0.43
CA THR A 154 -3.89 16.23 0.85
C THR A 154 -4.31 15.66 2.21
N ALA A 155 -5.21 16.36 2.92
CA ALA A 155 -5.83 15.83 4.14
C ALA A 155 -6.54 14.49 3.90
N ALA A 156 -6.98 14.22 2.68
CA ALA A 156 -7.56 12.95 2.27
C ALA A 156 -6.62 11.75 2.49
N LEU A 157 -5.30 11.95 2.44
CA LEU A 157 -4.33 10.89 2.73
C LEU A 157 -4.52 10.31 4.14
N ALA A 158 -4.79 11.14 5.14
CA ALA A 158 -5.03 10.68 6.51
C ALA A 158 -6.27 9.77 6.58
N VAL A 159 -7.34 10.12 5.87
CA VAL A 159 -8.56 9.32 5.78
C VAL A 159 -8.28 7.98 5.11
N VAL A 160 -7.53 7.98 4.01
CA VAL A 160 -7.17 6.75 3.29
C VAL A 160 -6.29 5.84 4.16
N VAL A 161 -5.28 6.39 4.83
CA VAL A 161 -4.42 5.61 5.74
C VAL A 161 -5.25 5.02 6.89
N LEU A 162 -6.15 5.80 7.47
CA LEU A 162 -7.05 5.32 8.53
C LEU A 162 -7.94 4.18 8.03
N LEU A 163 -8.59 4.37 6.88
CA LEU A 163 -9.58 3.43 6.35
C LEU A 163 -8.96 2.14 5.80
N TRP A 164 -7.83 2.24 5.09
CA TRP A 164 -7.23 1.12 4.36
C TRP A 164 -6.08 0.45 5.08
N CYS A 165 -5.41 1.13 6.01
CA CYS A 165 -4.28 0.58 6.74
C CYS A 165 -4.61 0.34 8.22
N VAL A 166 -5.03 1.38 8.94
CA VAL A 166 -5.20 1.31 10.40
C VAL A 166 -6.40 0.45 10.77
N LEU A 167 -7.58 0.79 10.28
CA LEU A 167 -8.83 0.11 10.64
C LEU A 167 -8.78 -1.40 10.32
N PRO A 168 -8.41 -1.85 9.10
CA PRO A 168 -8.34 -3.27 8.81
C PRO A 168 -7.25 -4.00 9.60
N THR A 169 -6.13 -3.34 9.91
CA THR A 169 -5.06 -3.92 10.75
C THR A 169 -5.55 -4.13 12.18
N VAL A 170 -6.20 -3.13 12.78
CA VAL A 170 -6.76 -3.22 14.14
C VAL A 170 -7.79 -4.33 14.21
N LEU A 171 -8.72 -4.39 13.26
CA LEU A 171 -9.73 -5.45 13.18
C LEU A 171 -9.09 -6.84 13.02
N GLY A 172 -8.07 -6.95 12.17
CA GLY A 172 -7.34 -8.20 11.95
C GLY A 172 -6.62 -8.68 13.21
N VAL A 173 -5.94 -7.78 13.93
CA VAL A 173 -5.27 -8.09 15.20
C VAL A 173 -6.28 -8.43 16.30
N ALA A 174 -7.35 -7.67 16.44
CA ALA A 174 -8.42 -7.95 17.40
C ALA A 174 -9.01 -9.35 17.18
N ARG A 175 -9.32 -9.71 15.93
CA ARG A 175 -9.82 -11.04 15.58
C ARG A 175 -8.85 -12.19 15.91
N ILE A 176 -7.55 -11.95 15.81
CA ILE A 176 -6.54 -12.96 16.21
C ILE A 176 -6.52 -13.12 17.73
N ARG A 177 -6.66 -12.04 18.49
CA ARG A 177 -6.66 -12.07 19.96
C ARG A 177 -7.90 -12.79 20.51
N THR A 178 -9.09 -12.49 20.00
CA THR A 178 -10.33 -13.15 20.43
C THR A 178 -10.34 -14.64 20.13
N ALA A 179 -9.78 -15.07 18.99
CA ALA A 179 -9.68 -16.49 18.65
C ALA A 179 -8.69 -17.29 19.51
N ARG A 180 -7.91 -16.64 20.37
CA ARG A 180 -6.93 -17.26 21.30
C ARG A 180 -7.36 -17.25 22.76
N ALA A 181 -8.48 -16.62 23.10
CA ALA A 181 -9.00 -16.63 24.48
C ALA A 181 -9.25 -18.09 24.88
N PRO A 182 -8.72 -18.56 26.03
CA PRO A 182 -8.99 -19.91 26.52
C PRO A 182 -10.50 -20.09 26.72
N ASP A 183 -10.99 -21.27 26.37
CA ASP A 183 -12.38 -21.62 26.63
C ASP A 183 -12.59 -21.70 28.16
N PRO A 184 -13.44 -20.83 28.74
CA PRO A 184 -13.67 -20.84 30.21
C PRO A 184 -14.20 -22.18 30.73
N ALA A 185 -14.67 -23.07 29.86
CA ALA A 185 -15.13 -24.42 30.23
C ALA A 185 -13.95 -25.37 30.54
N SER A 186 -12.75 -25.13 30.01
CA SER A 186 -11.60 -26.04 30.21
C SER A 186 -10.91 -25.90 31.60
N THR A 187 -11.28 -24.90 32.39
CA THR A 187 -10.73 -24.69 33.76
C THR A 187 -11.59 -25.28 34.88
N ARG A 188 -12.68 -26.01 34.56
CA ARG A 188 -13.62 -26.60 35.52
C ARG A 188 -13.51 -28.10 35.69
N SER A 189 -12.43 -28.74 35.19
CA SER A 189 -12.16 -30.19 35.41
C SER A 189 -11.16 -30.48 36.48
#